data_ef7a00dd73054a45e0c9c304adafa778
#
_entry.id   ef7a00dd73054a45e0c9c304adafa778
#
_cell.length_a   1.000
_cell.length_b   1.000
_cell.length_c   1.000
_cell.angle_alpha   90.00
_cell.angle_beta   90.00
_cell.angle_gamma   90.00
#
_symmetry.space_group_name_H-M   'P 1'
#
loop_
_entity.id
_entity.type
_entity.pdbx_description
1 polymer ?
#
loop_
_entity_poly.entity_id
_entity_poly.type
_entity_poly.pdbx_seq_one_letter_code
_entity_poly.pdbx_strand_id
1 'polypeptide(L)'
;MKNSEKTLDMIVNLCKNRGFIYPGSEIYGGLANSWDYGPLGVEFKNNVKKAWMKKFVQESPYNVGLDAAILMNPQTWVTTGHVSSFSDPLLDCRA
;
A
#
# COMPACT_ATOMS: atom_id res chain seq x y z
N MET A 1 -12.02 0.76 -25.34
CA MET A 1 -10.60 0.36 -25.13
C MET A 1 -10.58 -1.01 -24.47
N LYS A 2 -9.90 -1.96 -25.08
CA LYS A 2 -9.73 -3.31 -24.51
C LYS A 2 -8.72 -3.26 -23.35
N ASN A 3 -8.84 -4.19 -22.40
CA ASN A 3 -7.91 -4.24 -21.25
C ASN A 3 -6.45 -4.43 -21.67
N SER A 4 -6.22 -5.13 -22.78
CA SER A 4 -4.88 -5.33 -23.36
C SER A 4 -4.21 -4.07 -23.91
N GLU A 5 -4.97 -3.00 -24.11
CA GLU A 5 -4.48 -1.73 -24.64
C GLU A 5 -4.15 -0.71 -23.54
N LYS A 6 -4.46 -1.03 -22.29
CA LYS A 6 -4.22 -0.16 -21.13
C LYS A 6 -2.80 -0.35 -20.63
N THR A 7 -2.05 0.73 -20.54
CA THR A 7 -0.71 0.73 -19.95
C THR A 7 -0.76 1.27 -18.53
N LEU A 8 0.26 0.93 -17.74
CA LEU A 8 0.41 1.46 -16.38
C LEU A 8 0.45 2.99 -16.37
N ASP A 9 1.18 3.58 -17.30
CA ASP A 9 1.31 5.04 -17.40
C ASP A 9 -0.04 5.72 -17.67
N MET A 10 -0.87 5.13 -18.52
CA MET A 10 -2.23 5.63 -18.78
C MET A 10 -3.08 5.61 -17.51
N ILE A 11 -2.99 4.54 -16.72
CA ILE A 11 -3.72 4.39 -15.45
C ILE A 11 -3.21 5.41 -14.43
N VAL A 12 -1.89 5.56 -14.28
CA VAL A 12 -1.29 6.52 -13.34
C VAL A 12 -1.69 7.95 -13.70
N ASN A 13 -1.63 8.32 -14.98
CA ASN A 13 -2.03 9.65 -15.44
C ASN A 13 -3.52 9.92 -15.18
N LEU A 14 -4.37 8.95 -15.44
CA LEU A 14 -5.81 9.05 -15.13
C LEU A 14 -6.03 9.26 -13.62
N CYS A 15 -5.34 8.47 -12.79
CA CYS A 15 -5.47 8.56 -11.34
C CYS A 15 -5.03 9.91 -10.78
N LYS A 16 -3.95 10.48 -11.30
CA LYS A 16 -3.49 11.83 -10.94
C LYS A 16 -4.50 12.90 -11.36
N ASN A 17 -4.97 12.83 -12.60
CA ASN A 17 -5.89 13.83 -13.16
C ASN A 17 -7.27 13.83 -12.51
N ARG A 18 -7.70 12.69 -11.98
CA ARG A 18 -9.04 12.51 -11.40
C ARG A 18 -9.06 12.59 -9.87
N GLY A 19 -7.91 12.77 -9.23
CA GLY A 19 -7.82 12.90 -7.79
C GLY A 19 -7.92 11.55 -7.04
N PHE A 20 -7.44 10.48 -7.64
CA PHE A 20 -7.26 9.20 -6.97
C PHE A 20 -5.99 9.16 -6.15
N ILE A 21 -4.89 9.64 -6.74
CA ILE A 21 -3.58 9.68 -6.09
C ILE A 21 -2.85 10.97 -6.41
N TYR A 22 -1.99 11.39 -5.49
CA TYR A 22 -1.04 12.49 -5.67
C TYR A 22 0.33 12.06 -5.16
N PRO A 23 1.43 12.61 -5.73
CA PRO A 23 2.75 12.41 -5.14
C PRO A 23 2.79 12.96 -3.71
N GLY A 24 3.30 12.17 -2.77
CA GLY A 24 3.47 12.60 -1.39
C GLY A 24 4.49 13.73 -1.29
N SER A 25 4.23 14.74 -0.45
CA SER A 25 5.11 15.90 -0.25
C SER A 25 5.42 16.67 -1.53
N GLU A 26 4.46 16.80 -2.43
CA GLU A 26 4.64 17.36 -3.78
C GLU A 26 5.17 18.79 -3.75
N ILE A 27 4.76 19.61 -2.78
CA ILE A 27 5.24 20.99 -2.61
C ILE A 27 6.76 21.10 -2.37
N TYR A 28 7.39 20.04 -1.94
CA TYR A 28 8.84 19.95 -1.72
C TYR A 28 9.55 19.07 -2.76
N GLY A 29 8.92 18.84 -3.92
CA GLY A 29 9.47 18.01 -4.98
C GLY A 29 9.13 16.53 -4.89
N GLY A 30 8.29 16.15 -3.93
CA GLY A 30 7.85 14.77 -3.75
C GLY A 30 8.83 13.87 -3.01
N LEU A 31 8.41 12.67 -2.76
CA LEU A 31 9.23 11.59 -2.23
C LEU A 31 9.05 10.36 -3.13
N ALA A 32 10.17 9.76 -3.55
CA ALA A 32 10.14 8.61 -4.44
C ALA A 32 9.28 7.46 -3.86
N ASN A 33 8.44 6.89 -4.71
CA ASN A 33 7.56 5.76 -4.38
C ASN A 33 6.57 6.03 -3.23
N SER A 34 6.29 7.31 -2.95
CA SER A 34 5.32 7.72 -1.92
C SER A 34 4.16 8.47 -2.56
N TRP A 35 2.95 8.05 -2.19
CA TRP A 35 1.72 8.55 -2.77
C TRP A 35 0.69 8.83 -1.69
N ASP A 36 -0.05 9.93 -1.85
CA ASP A 36 -1.21 10.23 -1.03
C ASP A 36 -2.49 9.84 -1.78
N TYR A 37 -3.47 9.35 -1.06
CA TYR A 37 -4.80 9.12 -1.63
C TYR A 37 -5.55 10.44 -1.71
N GLY A 38 -6.02 10.78 -2.91
CA GLY A 38 -6.93 11.89 -3.11
C GLY A 38 -8.39 11.56 -2.74
N PRO A 39 -9.32 12.50 -2.96
CA PRO A 39 -10.72 12.31 -2.57
C PRO A 39 -11.36 11.04 -3.15
N LEU A 40 -11.13 10.73 -4.42
CA LEU A 40 -11.64 9.50 -5.04
C LEU A 40 -10.82 8.27 -4.63
N GLY A 41 -9.53 8.43 -4.38
CA GLY A 41 -8.65 7.34 -3.98
C GLY A 41 -9.00 6.80 -2.59
N VAL A 42 -9.33 7.67 -1.64
CA VAL A 42 -9.70 7.24 -0.29
C VAL A 42 -11.02 6.47 -0.29
N GLU A 43 -12.00 6.90 -1.09
CA GLU A 43 -13.26 6.18 -1.27
C GLU A 43 -13.02 4.79 -1.88
N PHE A 44 -12.23 4.72 -2.92
CA PHE A 44 -11.86 3.46 -3.56
C PHE A 44 -11.13 2.52 -2.60
N LYS A 45 -10.14 3.02 -1.87
CA LYS A 45 -9.41 2.27 -0.85
C LYS A 45 -10.34 1.70 0.22
N ASN A 46 -11.24 2.52 0.75
CA ASN A 46 -12.18 2.10 1.79
C ASN A 46 -13.17 1.05 1.27
N ASN A 47 -13.59 1.16 0.02
CA ASN A 47 -14.46 0.16 -0.61
C ASN A 47 -13.75 -1.20 -0.76
N VAL A 48 -12.48 -1.21 -1.12
CA VAL A 48 -11.67 -2.44 -1.18
C VAL A 48 -11.54 -3.07 0.21
N LYS A 49 -11.21 -2.27 1.23
CA LYS A 49 -11.13 -2.75 2.63
C LYS A 49 -12.46 -3.33 3.11
N LYS A 50 -13.56 -2.65 2.80
CA LYS A 50 -14.91 -3.08 3.18
C LYS A 50 -15.27 -4.42 2.52
N ALA A 51 -14.97 -4.58 1.25
CA ALA A 51 -15.20 -5.83 0.51
C ALA A 51 -14.37 -6.97 1.10
N TRP A 52 -13.11 -6.72 1.45
CA TRP A 52 -12.24 -7.70 2.11
C TRP A 52 -12.79 -8.13 3.47
N MET A 53 -13.15 -7.17 4.32
CA MET A 53 -13.73 -7.46 5.64
C MET A 53 -15.03 -8.25 5.52
N LYS A 54 -15.89 -7.90 4.57
CA LYS A 54 -17.12 -8.65 4.31
C LYS A 54 -16.81 -10.09 3.93
N LYS A 55 -15.92 -10.30 2.99
CA LYS A 55 -15.61 -11.62 2.45
C LYS A 55 -14.95 -12.54 3.47
N PHE A 56 -13.94 -12.06 4.16
CA PHE A 56 -13.08 -12.90 4.99
C PHE A 56 -13.45 -12.90 6.47
N VAL A 57 -14.19 -11.92 6.93
CA VAL A 57 -14.59 -11.83 8.35
C VAL A 57 -16.10 -12.02 8.51
N GLN A 58 -16.91 -11.20 7.87
CA GLN A 58 -18.35 -11.20 8.11
C GLN A 58 -19.07 -12.44 7.53
N GLU A 59 -18.61 -12.95 6.40
CA GLU A 59 -19.18 -14.16 5.78
C GLU A 59 -18.67 -15.46 6.40
N SER A 60 -17.68 -15.39 7.28
CA SER A 60 -17.15 -16.57 7.98
C SER A 60 -17.61 -16.59 9.43
N PRO A 61 -18.21 -17.69 9.91
CA PRO A 61 -18.64 -17.81 11.30
C PRO A 61 -17.47 -17.99 12.29
N TYR A 62 -16.26 -18.26 11.80
CA TYR A 62 -15.09 -18.57 12.63
C TYR A 62 -14.04 -17.46 12.66
N ASN A 63 -14.19 -16.42 11.86
CA ASN A 63 -13.20 -15.34 11.78
C ASN A 63 -13.68 -14.09 12.51
N VAL A 64 -12.75 -13.46 13.19
CA VAL A 64 -12.95 -12.17 13.85
C VAL A 64 -11.93 -11.17 13.33
N GLY A 65 -12.27 -9.87 13.38
CA GLY A 65 -11.36 -8.81 13.01
C GLY A 65 -10.39 -8.48 14.14
N LEU A 66 -9.15 -8.20 13.79
CA LEU A 66 -8.12 -7.66 14.67
C LEU A 66 -7.37 -6.55 13.90
N ASP A 67 -7.21 -5.42 14.54
CA ASP A 67 -6.41 -4.31 14.01
C ASP A 67 -5.23 -4.07 14.95
N ALA A 68 -4.13 -4.79 14.69
CA ALA A 68 -2.92 -4.67 15.49
C ALA A 68 -2.17 -3.37 15.19
N ALA A 69 -1.52 -2.80 16.20
CA ALA A 69 -0.64 -1.67 16.02
C ALA A 69 0.57 -2.03 15.13
N ILE A 70 0.98 -1.09 14.28
CA ILE A 70 2.19 -1.24 13.47
C ILE A 70 3.43 -1.24 14.38
N LEU A 71 3.44 -0.35 15.38
CA LEU A 71 4.51 -0.29 16.37
C LEU A 71 4.28 -1.38 17.42
N MET A 72 5.27 -2.23 17.59
CA MET A 72 5.23 -3.37 18.51
C MET A 72 6.50 -3.39 19.37
N ASN A 73 6.45 -4.18 20.47
CA ASN A 73 7.65 -4.43 21.26
C ASN A 73 8.72 -5.10 20.37
N PRO A 74 9.97 -4.62 20.39
CA PRO A 74 11.06 -5.18 19.59
C PRO A 74 11.26 -6.69 19.76
N GLN A 75 10.93 -7.23 20.93
CA GLN A 75 11.00 -8.68 21.20
C GLN A 75 10.12 -9.50 20.26
N THR A 76 9.02 -8.93 19.77
CA THR A 76 8.16 -9.57 18.77
C THR A 76 8.95 -9.92 17.50
N TRP A 77 9.75 -8.99 17.00
CA TRP A 77 10.56 -9.18 15.80
C TRP A 77 11.78 -10.07 16.03
N VAL A 78 12.33 -10.05 17.23
CA VAL A 78 13.40 -10.98 17.63
C VAL A 78 12.85 -12.41 17.64
N THR A 79 11.71 -12.63 18.27
CA THR A 79 11.07 -13.95 18.38
C THR A 79 10.67 -14.53 17.03
N THR A 80 10.18 -13.69 16.12
CA THR A 80 9.79 -14.09 14.76
C THR A 80 10.99 -14.25 13.80
N GLY A 81 12.19 -13.87 14.20
CA GLY A 81 13.40 -13.94 13.39
C GLY A 81 13.54 -12.82 12.35
N HIS A 82 12.62 -11.87 12.30
CA HIS A 82 12.67 -10.78 11.31
C HIS A 82 13.85 -9.85 11.50
N VAL A 83 14.27 -9.56 12.73
CA VAL A 83 15.41 -8.67 13.03
C VAL A 83 16.71 -9.24 12.50
N SER A 84 16.93 -10.54 12.55
CA SER A 84 18.16 -11.20 12.12
C SER A 84 18.23 -11.45 10.61
N SER A 85 17.11 -11.43 9.90
CA SER A 85 17.00 -11.72 8.47
C SER A 85 16.84 -10.47 7.59
N PHE A 86 16.75 -9.28 8.16
CA PHE A 86 16.64 -8.01 7.43
C PHE A 86 18.01 -7.42 7.08
N SER A 87 18.85 -8.17 6.36
CA SER A 87 20.07 -7.63 5.75
C SER A 87 19.98 -7.85 4.24
N ASP A 88 19.50 -6.85 3.53
CA ASP A 88 19.59 -6.84 2.07
C ASP A 88 21.04 -6.55 1.67
N PRO A 89 21.64 -7.34 0.73
CA PRO A 89 22.97 -7.03 0.23
C PRO A 89 22.94 -5.69 -0.51
N LEU A 90 23.73 -4.74 -0.03
CA LEU A 90 23.94 -3.46 -0.71
C LEU A 90 24.93 -3.67 -1.84
N LEU A 91 24.50 -3.40 -3.07
CA LEU A 91 25.37 -3.36 -4.24
C LEU A 91 25.80 -1.92 -4.48
N ASP A 92 27.10 -1.67 -4.42
CA ASP A 92 27.70 -0.39 -4.78
C ASP A 92 27.98 -0.38 -6.28
N CYS A 93 27.23 0.42 -7.03
CA CYS A 93 27.42 0.60 -8.47
C CYS A 93 28.57 1.59 -8.68
N ARG A 94 29.77 1.08 -8.95
CA ARG A 94 30.88 1.90 -9.41
C ARG A 94 30.79 2.05 -10.94
N ALA A 95 30.35 3.23 -11.37
CA ALA A 95 30.42 3.62 -12.78
C ALA A 95 31.84 4.11 -13.12
#